data_583517f3cbfdd9accc6e01471166d7a0
#
_entry.id   583517f3cbfdd9accc6e01471166d7a0
#
_cell.length_a   1.000
_cell.length_b   1.000
_cell.length_c   1.000
_cell.angle_alpha   90.00
_cell.angle_beta   90.00
_cell.angle_gamma   90.00
#
_symmetry.space_group_name_H-M   'P 1'
#
loop_
_entity.id
_entity.type
_entity.pdbx_description
1 polymer ?
#
loop_
_entity_poly.entity_id
_entity_poly.type
_entity_poly.pdbx_seq_one_letter_code
_entity_poly.pdbx_strand_id
1 'polypeptide(L)'
;MRHRFLATAAIGVALSSVIGLSAVADTPELVNYKIVDEISIPKSLTGKAGNAEKGRKLAIHRKKGNCLACHKMPIPEQQFHGTIGPDLVGVGSRYSAGELRLRLVDSKVINEDTIMPSFYRNTGYTAVLKKFKGKTVISAQDVEDILAYLMTLK
;
A
#
# COMPACT_ATOMS: atom_id res chain seq x y z
N MET A 1 -47.17 -37.95 -63.53
CA MET A 1 -45.83 -38.08 -62.90
C MET A 1 -45.53 -36.79 -62.18
N ARG A 2 -45.52 -36.83 -60.79
CA ARG A 2 -45.32 -35.65 -59.94
C ARG A 2 -43.97 -35.81 -59.31
N HIS A 3 -43.01 -34.99 -59.65
CA HIS A 3 -41.68 -34.94 -58.95
C HIS A 3 -41.79 -34.02 -57.76
N ARG A 4 -41.58 -34.59 -56.58
CA ARG A 4 -41.46 -33.86 -55.28
C ARG A 4 -39.97 -33.55 -55.10
N PHE A 5 -39.63 -32.27 -55.10
CA PHE A 5 -38.32 -31.80 -54.66
C PHE A 5 -38.29 -31.69 -53.16
N LEU A 6 -37.38 -32.44 -52.51
CA LEU A 6 -37.07 -32.35 -51.11
C LEU A 6 -35.96 -31.26 -50.92
N ALA A 7 -36.32 -30.19 -50.24
CA ALA A 7 -35.38 -29.15 -49.86
C ALA A 7 -34.73 -29.55 -48.50
N THR A 8 -33.44 -29.77 -48.53
CA THR A 8 -32.61 -30.02 -47.35
C THR A 8 -32.18 -28.68 -46.76
N ALA A 9 -32.70 -28.32 -45.59
CA ALA A 9 -32.26 -27.17 -44.82
C ALA A 9 -30.98 -27.53 -44.02
N ALA A 10 -29.88 -26.86 -44.32
CA ALA A 10 -28.65 -26.96 -43.57
C ALA A 10 -28.70 -25.98 -42.39
N ILE A 11 -28.72 -26.53 -41.16
CA ILE A 11 -28.65 -25.75 -39.91
C ILE A 11 -27.15 -25.47 -39.64
N GLY A 12 -26.74 -24.24 -39.87
CA GLY A 12 -25.41 -23.76 -39.49
C GLY A 12 -25.34 -23.45 -38.00
N VAL A 13 -24.59 -24.25 -37.25
CA VAL A 13 -24.27 -23.97 -35.83
C VAL A 13 -23.13 -22.95 -35.81
N ALA A 14 -23.46 -21.70 -35.44
CA ALA A 14 -22.46 -20.68 -35.20
C ALA A 14 -21.84 -20.91 -33.78
N LEU A 15 -20.60 -21.36 -33.76
CA LEU A 15 -19.80 -21.46 -32.51
C LEU A 15 -19.36 -20.04 -32.12
N SER A 16 -20.03 -19.43 -31.19
CA SER A 16 -19.61 -18.15 -30.57
C SER A 16 -18.49 -18.43 -29.55
N SER A 17 -17.25 -18.18 -29.97
CA SER A 17 -16.10 -18.23 -29.05
C SER A 17 -16.15 -17.05 -28.10
N VAL A 18 -16.57 -17.28 -26.85
CA VAL A 18 -16.45 -16.31 -25.75
C VAL A 18 -14.99 -16.26 -25.31
N ILE A 19 -14.26 -15.25 -25.80
CA ILE A 19 -12.91 -14.95 -25.28
C ILE A 19 -13.12 -14.36 -23.89
N GLY A 20 -12.95 -15.21 -22.85
CA GLY A 20 -12.94 -14.76 -21.46
C GLY A 20 -11.71 -13.89 -21.26
N LEU A 21 -11.90 -12.57 -21.12
CA LEU A 21 -10.88 -11.68 -20.55
C LEU A 21 -10.68 -12.09 -19.08
N SER A 22 -9.63 -12.87 -18.81
CA SER A 22 -9.15 -13.07 -17.46
C SER A 22 -8.63 -11.72 -16.96
N ALA A 23 -9.39 -11.07 -16.08
CA ALA A 23 -8.90 -9.92 -15.33
C ALA A 23 -7.72 -10.43 -14.46
N VAL A 24 -6.50 -10.20 -14.93
CA VAL A 24 -5.30 -10.33 -14.13
C VAL A 24 -5.47 -9.32 -13.01
N ALA A 25 -5.67 -9.78 -11.78
CA ALA A 25 -5.69 -8.92 -10.61
C ALA A 25 -4.34 -8.21 -10.56
N ASP A 26 -4.36 -6.92 -10.87
CA ASP A 26 -3.18 -6.05 -10.87
C ASP A 26 -2.64 -6.01 -9.45
N THR A 27 -1.65 -6.86 -9.16
CA THR A 27 -0.88 -6.77 -7.92
C THR A 27 -0.07 -5.48 -8.09
N PRO A 28 -0.30 -4.44 -7.29
CA PRO A 28 0.41 -3.18 -7.49
C PRO A 28 1.91 -3.47 -7.41
N GLU A 29 2.58 -3.30 -8.55
CA GLU A 29 4.03 -3.43 -8.65
C GLU A 29 4.66 -2.41 -7.71
N LEU A 30 5.65 -2.85 -6.92
CA LEU A 30 6.38 -1.93 -6.06
C LEU A 30 7.07 -0.88 -6.92
N VAL A 31 6.85 0.38 -6.60
CA VAL A 31 7.60 1.47 -7.23
C VAL A 31 9.07 1.31 -6.89
N ASN A 32 9.95 1.40 -7.89
CA ASN A 32 11.39 1.39 -7.68
C ASN A 32 11.82 2.66 -6.92
N TYR A 33 12.46 2.48 -5.79
CA TYR A 33 13.03 3.56 -4.99
C TYR A 33 14.50 3.28 -4.68
N LYS A 34 15.27 4.34 -4.40
CA LYS A 34 16.66 4.24 -4.00
C LYS A 34 16.81 4.66 -2.53
N ILE A 35 17.40 3.78 -1.74
CA ILE A 35 17.83 4.10 -0.39
C ILE A 35 19.22 4.74 -0.47
N VAL A 36 19.44 5.82 0.25
CA VAL A 36 20.68 6.56 0.34
C VAL A 36 21.21 6.45 1.76
N ASP A 37 22.48 6.07 1.89
CA ASP A 37 23.21 5.94 3.17
C ASP A 37 22.47 5.07 4.22
N GLU A 38 21.64 4.13 3.77
CA GLU A 38 20.80 3.24 4.60
C GLU A 38 19.83 3.95 5.55
N ILE A 39 19.65 5.25 5.41
CA ILE A 39 18.83 6.06 6.32
C ILE A 39 17.70 6.83 5.64
N SER A 40 17.68 6.92 4.30
CA SER A 40 16.76 7.86 3.62
C SER A 40 16.31 7.36 2.24
N ILE A 41 15.05 7.67 1.88
CA ILE A 41 14.52 7.64 0.52
C ILE A 41 14.18 9.09 0.12
N PRO A 42 15.11 9.85 -0.50
CA PRO A 42 14.94 11.28 -0.75
C PRO A 42 13.80 11.59 -1.74
N LYS A 43 13.63 10.74 -2.77
CA LYS A 43 12.62 10.95 -3.81
C LYS A 43 11.26 10.41 -3.39
N SER A 44 10.18 11.12 -3.75
CA SER A 44 8.81 10.61 -3.60
C SER A 44 8.62 9.31 -4.37
N LEU A 45 7.89 8.36 -3.80
CA LEU A 45 7.54 7.09 -4.44
C LEU A 45 6.64 7.28 -5.67
N THR A 46 5.79 8.29 -5.66
CA THR A 46 4.78 8.50 -6.70
C THR A 46 5.06 9.72 -7.58
N GLY A 47 6.01 10.58 -7.17
CA GLY A 47 6.22 11.89 -7.78
C GLY A 47 5.07 12.88 -7.53
N LYS A 48 4.03 12.47 -6.79
CA LYS A 48 2.88 13.32 -6.42
C LYS A 48 3.01 13.79 -4.98
N ALA A 49 2.52 14.99 -4.70
CA ALA A 49 2.45 15.50 -3.34
C ALA A 49 1.53 14.63 -2.47
N GLY A 50 1.91 14.39 -1.23
CA GLY A 50 1.07 13.73 -0.24
C GLY A 50 0.00 14.70 0.29
N ASN A 51 -1.14 14.13 0.72
CA ASN A 51 -2.23 14.86 1.35
C ASN A 51 -2.23 14.60 2.86
N ALA A 52 -1.89 15.61 3.66
CA ALA A 52 -1.76 15.47 5.11
C ALA A 52 -3.08 15.08 5.81
N GLU A 53 -4.24 15.53 5.33
CA GLU A 53 -5.54 15.15 5.90
C GLU A 53 -5.84 13.66 5.68
N LYS A 54 -5.58 13.17 4.46
CA LYS A 54 -5.68 11.73 4.17
C LYS A 54 -4.66 10.94 4.98
N GLY A 55 -3.43 11.43 5.08
CA GLY A 55 -2.37 10.82 5.86
C GLY A 55 -2.74 10.65 7.33
N ARG A 56 -3.37 11.69 7.93
CA ARG A 56 -3.89 11.61 9.29
C ARG A 56 -4.95 10.51 9.43
N LYS A 57 -5.89 10.42 8.50
CA LYS A 57 -6.92 9.37 8.49
C LYS A 57 -6.30 7.97 8.33
N LEU A 58 -5.28 7.84 7.50
CA LEU A 58 -4.54 6.58 7.30
C LEU A 58 -3.76 6.17 8.55
N ALA A 59 -3.12 7.13 9.23
CA ALA A 59 -2.35 6.88 10.45
C ALA A 59 -3.19 6.28 11.58
N ILE A 60 -4.47 6.64 11.69
CA ILE A 60 -5.41 6.10 12.69
C ILE A 60 -6.19 4.88 12.19
N HIS A 61 -6.12 4.56 10.91
CA HIS A 61 -6.94 3.49 10.32
C HIS A 61 -6.40 2.11 10.67
N ARG A 62 -7.16 1.33 11.44
CA ARG A 62 -6.75 0.02 12.01
C ARG A 62 -6.28 -1.03 10.99
N LYS A 63 -6.72 -0.95 9.73
CA LYS A 63 -6.34 -1.89 8.65
C LYS A 63 -5.28 -1.32 7.70
N LYS A 64 -4.75 -0.14 7.98
CA LYS A 64 -3.75 0.57 7.18
C LYS A 64 -2.52 0.92 8.04
N GLY A 65 -2.27 2.19 8.30
CA GLY A 65 -1.13 2.63 9.10
C GLY A 65 -1.21 2.15 10.55
N ASN A 66 -2.36 2.34 11.20
CA ASN A 66 -2.60 1.96 12.60
C ASN A 66 -1.49 2.45 13.56
N CYS A 67 -0.94 3.63 13.29
CA CYS A 67 0.22 4.17 14.01
C CYS A 67 -0.08 4.37 15.50
N LEU A 68 -1.34 4.72 15.83
CA LEU A 68 -1.78 4.89 17.22
C LEU A 68 -1.70 3.63 18.07
N ALA A 69 -1.66 2.45 17.46
CA ALA A 69 -1.50 1.20 18.22
C ALA A 69 -0.16 1.14 18.97
N CYS A 70 0.86 1.85 18.46
CA CYS A 70 2.21 1.84 19.01
C CYS A 70 2.71 3.22 19.43
N HIS A 71 2.25 4.29 18.79
CA HIS A 71 2.77 5.64 18.97
C HIS A 71 1.76 6.61 19.59
N LYS A 72 2.23 7.46 20.49
CA LYS A 72 1.50 8.65 20.88
C LYS A 72 1.56 9.69 19.74
N MET A 73 0.43 10.34 19.44
CA MET A 73 0.28 11.34 18.38
C MET A 73 -0.61 12.48 18.87
N PRO A 74 -0.52 13.70 18.30
CA PRO A 74 -1.40 14.82 18.65
C PRO A 74 -2.79 14.67 18.02
N ILE A 75 -3.53 13.64 18.43
CA ILE A 75 -4.87 13.28 17.94
C ILE A 75 -5.80 13.12 19.14
N PRO A 76 -6.25 14.23 19.76
CA PRO A 76 -6.95 14.19 21.06
C PRO A 76 -8.31 13.49 21.03
N GLU A 77 -8.94 13.37 19.87
CA GLU A 77 -10.21 12.65 19.71
C GLU A 77 -10.05 11.12 19.78
N GLN A 78 -8.82 10.60 19.73
CA GLN A 78 -8.51 9.19 19.96
C GLN A 78 -8.04 9.03 21.39
N GLN A 79 -8.77 8.25 22.20
CA GLN A 79 -8.50 8.12 23.65
C GLN A 79 -7.28 7.25 23.97
N PHE A 80 -6.97 6.28 23.11
CA PHE A 80 -5.93 5.30 23.38
C PHE A 80 -4.79 5.41 22.38
N HIS A 81 -3.63 5.75 22.89
CA HIS A 81 -2.38 5.81 22.14
C HIS A 81 -1.40 4.81 22.74
N GLY A 82 -0.77 4.01 21.88
CA GLY A 82 0.28 3.09 22.29
C GLY A 82 1.53 3.83 22.75
N THR A 83 2.31 3.15 23.59
CA THR A 83 3.56 3.66 24.17
C THR A 83 4.77 2.78 23.83
N ILE A 84 4.59 1.82 22.91
CA ILE A 84 5.65 0.91 22.47
C ILE A 84 6.66 1.63 21.57
N GLY A 85 6.16 2.45 20.65
CA GLY A 85 6.98 3.30 19.79
C GLY A 85 7.19 4.69 20.40
N PRO A 86 8.17 5.46 19.90
CA PRO A 86 8.41 6.83 20.37
C PRO A 86 7.22 7.75 20.06
N ASP A 87 7.08 8.80 20.87
CA ASP A 87 6.09 9.86 20.64
C ASP A 87 6.37 10.55 19.30
N LEU A 88 5.33 10.71 18.48
CA LEU A 88 5.41 11.37 17.18
C LEU A 88 5.11 12.87 17.21
N VAL A 89 4.85 13.46 18.38
CA VAL A 89 4.82 14.92 18.53
C VAL A 89 6.18 15.48 18.14
N GLY A 90 6.21 16.49 17.28
CA GLY A 90 7.44 17.11 16.78
C GLY A 90 8.29 16.23 15.83
N VAL A 91 7.79 15.10 15.34
CA VAL A 91 8.56 14.18 14.48
C VAL A 91 9.02 14.82 13.18
N GLY A 92 8.23 15.69 12.60
CA GLY A 92 8.56 16.42 11.38
C GLY A 92 9.63 17.49 11.57
N SER A 93 10.01 17.81 12.81
CA SER A 93 11.17 18.66 13.12
C SER A 93 12.43 17.83 13.40
N ARG A 94 12.27 16.56 13.82
CA ARG A 94 13.39 15.69 14.17
C ARG A 94 14.03 14.97 12.98
N TYR A 95 13.25 14.72 11.92
CA TYR A 95 13.66 13.94 10.76
C TYR A 95 13.28 14.62 9.46
N SER A 96 14.08 14.41 8.43
CA SER A 96 13.76 14.80 7.06
C SER A 96 12.63 13.94 6.49
N ALA A 97 12.00 14.42 5.42
CA ALA A 97 10.98 13.66 4.69
C ALA A 97 11.52 12.32 4.16
N GLY A 98 12.78 12.28 3.71
CA GLY A 98 13.41 11.06 3.22
C GLY A 98 13.62 10.01 4.31
N GLU A 99 14.03 10.42 5.50
CA GLU A 99 14.21 9.53 6.65
C GLU A 99 12.87 8.98 7.15
N LEU A 100 11.83 9.80 7.22
CA LEU A 100 10.50 9.33 7.61
C LEU A 100 9.90 8.42 6.53
N ARG A 101 10.14 8.71 5.25
CA ARG A 101 9.70 7.84 4.16
C ARG A 101 10.33 6.45 4.27
N LEU A 102 11.64 6.34 4.52
CA LEU A 102 12.27 5.04 4.71
C LEU A 102 11.66 4.28 5.89
N ARG A 103 11.39 4.94 7.02
CA ARG A 103 10.75 4.29 8.18
C ARG A 103 9.35 3.76 7.86
N LEU A 104 8.59 4.43 7.01
CA LEU A 104 7.29 3.95 6.56
C LEU A 104 7.43 2.80 5.54
N VAL A 105 8.36 2.92 4.61
CA VAL A 105 8.58 1.91 3.57
C VAL A 105 9.12 0.62 4.18
N ASP A 106 10.27 0.70 4.82
CA ASP A 106 10.95 -0.43 5.46
C ASP A 106 11.81 0.00 6.64
N SER A 107 11.21 0.05 7.82
CA SER A 107 11.90 0.40 9.07
C SER A 107 13.04 -0.56 9.42
N LYS A 108 13.01 -1.79 8.90
CA LYS A 108 14.02 -2.81 9.17
C LYS A 108 15.36 -2.55 8.51
N VAL A 109 15.42 -1.69 7.50
CA VAL A 109 16.70 -1.22 6.93
C VAL A 109 17.49 -0.43 7.97
N ILE A 110 16.80 0.35 8.82
CA ILE A 110 17.44 1.20 9.85
C ILE A 110 17.74 0.39 11.12
N ASN A 111 16.83 -0.53 11.48
CA ASN A 111 16.97 -1.41 12.62
C ASN A 111 16.26 -2.73 12.33
N GLU A 112 17.01 -3.81 12.12
CA GLU A 112 16.48 -5.13 11.77
C GLU A 112 15.59 -5.73 12.88
N ASP A 113 15.89 -5.41 14.15
CA ASP A 113 15.16 -5.89 15.32
C ASP A 113 13.88 -5.10 15.62
N THR A 114 13.61 -4.03 14.88
CA THR A 114 12.41 -3.22 15.15
C THR A 114 11.12 -4.02 14.98
N ILE A 115 10.18 -3.82 15.91
CA ILE A 115 8.82 -4.36 15.79
C ILE A 115 7.93 -3.52 14.88
N MET A 116 8.37 -2.31 14.47
CA MET A 116 7.63 -1.48 13.53
C MET A 116 7.51 -2.19 12.19
N PRO A 117 6.30 -2.38 11.65
CA PRO A 117 6.12 -3.06 10.38
C PRO A 117 6.74 -2.27 9.22
N SER A 118 7.20 -3.01 8.19
CA SER A 118 7.51 -2.43 6.89
C SER A 118 6.20 -2.30 6.11
N PHE A 119 5.68 -1.08 5.95
CA PHE A 119 4.33 -0.88 5.40
C PHE A 119 4.28 -1.01 3.88
N TYR A 120 5.40 -0.77 3.19
CA TYR A 120 5.49 -0.80 1.73
C TYR A 120 6.50 -1.84 1.21
N ARG A 121 6.57 -2.98 1.86
CA ARG A 121 7.33 -4.16 1.43
C ARG A 121 6.37 -5.33 1.19
N ASN A 122 6.62 -6.16 0.18
CA ASN A 122 5.76 -7.28 -0.20
C ASN A 122 6.45 -8.66 -0.12
N THR A 123 7.76 -8.67 0.19
CA THR A 123 8.58 -9.88 0.29
C THR A 123 9.36 -9.91 1.61
N GLY A 124 10.05 -11.02 1.91
CA GLY A 124 10.91 -11.14 3.09
C GLY A 124 10.15 -11.32 4.41
N TYR A 125 8.88 -11.69 4.38
CA TYR A 125 8.08 -12.03 5.56
C TYR A 125 7.95 -13.54 5.72
N THR A 126 8.04 -14.04 6.95
CA THR A 126 7.96 -15.48 7.26
C THR A 126 6.56 -15.97 7.64
N ALA A 127 5.77 -15.16 8.33
CA ALA A 127 4.48 -15.56 8.89
C ALA A 127 3.34 -14.63 8.43
N VAL A 128 3.07 -14.59 7.12
CA VAL A 128 2.03 -13.75 6.53
C VAL A 128 0.79 -14.57 6.20
N LEU A 129 -0.39 -14.10 6.63
CA LEU A 129 -1.66 -14.68 6.22
C LEU A 129 -1.74 -14.77 4.69
N LYS A 130 -2.24 -15.88 4.17
CA LYS A 130 -2.31 -16.19 2.72
C LYS A 130 -2.85 -15.02 1.88
N LYS A 131 -3.90 -14.32 2.36
CA LYS A 131 -4.53 -13.19 1.67
C LYS A 131 -3.65 -11.94 1.53
N PHE A 132 -2.56 -11.85 2.32
CA PHE A 132 -1.62 -10.70 2.29
C PHE A 132 -0.28 -11.04 1.64
N LYS A 133 -0.03 -12.29 1.27
CA LYS A 133 1.21 -12.68 0.58
C LYS A 133 1.38 -11.87 -0.70
N GLY A 134 2.58 -11.35 -0.91
CA GLY A 134 2.93 -10.54 -2.08
C GLY A 134 2.29 -9.15 -2.11
N LYS A 135 1.67 -8.67 -1.02
CA LYS A 135 1.01 -7.37 -0.94
C LYS A 135 1.65 -6.47 0.10
N THR A 136 1.65 -5.17 -0.18
CA THR A 136 2.00 -4.14 0.81
C THR A 136 0.82 -3.88 1.76
N VAL A 137 1.10 -3.36 2.95
CA VAL A 137 0.06 -2.94 3.91
C VAL A 137 -0.66 -1.69 3.39
N ILE A 138 0.10 -0.76 2.82
CA ILE A 138 -0.38 0.52 2.26
C ILE A 138 0.18 0.70 0.84
N SER A 139 -0.46 1.56 0.04
CA SER A 139 0.01 1.91 -1.29
C SER A 139 1.17 2.93 -1.24
N ALA A 140 1.88 3.11 -2.36
CA ALA A 140 2.91 4.16 -2.48
C ALA A 140 2.36 5.55 -2.18
N GLN A 141 1.14 5.87 -2.63
CA GLN A 141 0.51 7.16 -2.34
C GLN A 141 0.08 7.27 -0.88
N ASP A 142 -0.37 6.18 -0.24
CA ASP A 142 -0.66 6.18 1.20
C ASP A 142 0.61 6.50 2.03
N VAL A 143 1.80 6.03 1.59
CA VAL A 143 3.08 6.40 2.22
C VAL A 143 3.31 7.90 2.14
N GLU A 144 3.14 8.50 0.95
CA GLU A 144 3.34 9.94 0.76
C GLU A 144 2.30 10.76 1.54
N ASP A 145 1.05 10.29 1.62
CA ASP A 145 -0.01 10.96 2.36
C ASP A 145 0.28 10.93 3.88
N ILE A 146 0.67 9.77 4.44
CA ILE A 146 1.08 9.65 5.86
C ILE A 146 2.31 10.52 6.12
N LEU A 147 3.30 10.49 5.25
CA LEU A 147 4.50 11.32 5.36
C LEU A 147 4.16 12.80 5.40
N ALA A 148 3.27 13.26 4.49
CA ALA A 148 2.81 14.65 4.50
C ALA A 148 2.19 15.04 5.84
N TYR A 149 1.41 14.16 6.46
CA TYR A 149 0.87 14.39 7.81
C TYR A 149 1.98 14.45 8.86
N LEU A 150 2.91 13.47 8.88
CA LEU A 150 4.00 13.47 9.86
C LEU A 150 4.86 14.73 9.76
N MET A 151 5.07 15.26 8.57
CA MET A 151 5.82 16.50 8.35
C MET A 151 5.11 17.75 8.89
N THR A 152 3.79 17.69 9.17
CA THR A 152 3.06 18.78 9.87
C THR A 152 3.27 18.76 11.37
N LEU A 153 3.74 17.67 11.95
CA LEU A 153 3.98 17.51 13.38
C LEU A 153 5.31 18.16 13.78
N LYS A 154 5.29 19.44 14.04
CA LYS A 154 6.43 20.28 14.41
C LYS A 154 6.52 20.46 15.93
#